data_84d4bf1620dcfd530d4087806c97207d
#
_entry.id   84d4bf1620dcfd530d4087806c97207d
#
_cell.length_a   1.000
_cell.length_b   1.000
_cell.length_c   1.000
_cell.angle_alpha   90.00
_cell.angle_beta   90.00
_cell.angle_gamma   90.00
#
_symmetry.space_group_name_H-M   'P 1'
#
loop_
_entity.id
_entity.type
_entity.pdbx_description
1 polymer ?
#
loop_
_entity_poly.entity_id
_entity_poly.type
_entity_poly.pdbx_seq_one_letter_code
_entity_poly.pdbx_strand_id
1 'polypeptide(L)'
;MQIIWSKNAQITFEAVVVYLEDNFGVNIAKKFIAKTNSSIQVIASFPNLYKAISLKQNVRKATISKICSFYYDVNEDTIVILYFWDNRQEPIDF
;
A
#
# COMPACT_ATOMS: atom_id res chain seq x y z
N MET A 1 10.33 -2.84 12.23
CA MET A 1 10.15 -1.38 12.09
C MET A 1 8.72 -1.02 12.43
N GLN A 2 8.52 0.16 12.96
CA GLN A 2 7.18 0.67 13.26
C GLN A 2 6.46 1.07 11.96
N ILE A 3 5.20 0.68 11.86
CA ILE A 3 4.36 1.04 10.71
C ILE A 3 3.43 2.19 11.12
N ILE A 4 3.44 3.24 10.31
CA ILE A 4 2.57 4.41 10.51
C ILE A 4 1.76 4.58 9.23
N TRP A 5 0.44 4.73 9.37
CA TRP A 5 -0.45 5.02 8.25
C TRP A 5 -0.68 6.53 8.18
N SER A 6 -0.40 7.13 7.05
CA SER A 6 -0.79 8.51 6.82
C SER A 6 -2.31 8.64 6.73
N LYS A 7 -2.82 9.84 6.82
CA LYS A 7 -4.23 10.10 6.62
C LYS A 7 -4.68 9.68 5.23
N ASN A 8 -3.87 9.99 4.20
CA ASN A 8 -4.17 9.58 2.83
C ASN A 8 -4.16 8.06 2.67
N ALA A 9 -3.28 7.35 3.37
CA ALA A 9 -3.29 5.90 3.35
C ALA A 9 -4.61 5.35 3.89
N GLN A 10 -5.10 5.89 4.99
CA GLN A 10 -6.37 5.47 5.57
C GLN A 10 -7.54 5.74 4.63
N ILE A 11 -7.60 6.95 4.05
CA ILE A 11 -8.67 7.34 3.13
C ILE A 11 -8.66 6.50 1.87
N THR A 12 -7.50 6.32 1.25
CA THR A 12 -7.39 5.58 -0.01
C THR A 12 -7.62 4.08 0.19
N PHE A 13 -7.16 3.53 1.31
CA PHE A 13 -7.44 2.13 1.65
C PHE A 13 -8.94 1.89 1.80
N GLU A 14 -9.62 2.75 2.56
CA GLU A 14 -11.06 2.63 2.78
C GLU A 14 -11.82 2.73 1.46
N ALA A 15 -11.41 3.64 0.57
CA ALA A 15 -12.03 3.78 -0.75
C ALA A 15 -11.91 2.48 -1.57
N VAL A 16 -10.77 1.80 -1.53
CA VAL A 16 -10.59 0.51 -2.22
C VAL A 16 -11.48 -0.56 -1.60
N VAL A 17 -11.54 -0.62 -0.27
CA VAL A 17 -12.37 -1.62 0.43
C VAL A 17 -13.85 -1.44 0.07
N VAL A 18 -14.35 -0.20 0.10
CA VAL A 18 -15.74 0.10 -0.26
C VAL A 18 -16.02 -0.27 -1.71
N TYR A 19 -15.10 0.08 -2.62
CA TYR A 19 -15.23 -0.28 -4.04
C TYR A 19 -15.34 -1.79 -4.22
N LEU A 20 -14.49 -2.55 -3.53
CA LEU A 20 -14.50 -4.02 -3.64
C LEU A 20 -15.77 -4.61 -3.05
N GLU A 21 -16.23 -4.11 -1.91
CA GLU A 21 -17.49 -4.57 -1.33
C GLU A 21 -18.67 -4.34 -2.27
N ASP A 22 -18.75 -3.14 -2.84
CA ASP A 22 -19.89 -2.75 -3.68
C ASP A 22 -19.92 -3.50 -5.01
N ASN A 23 -18.76 -3.84 -5.56
CA ASN A 23 -18.66 -4.43 -6.89
C ASN A 23 -18.43 -5.94 -6.89
N PHE A 24 -17.81 -6.49 -5.83
CA PHE A 24 -17.38 -7.89 -5.79
C PHE A 24 -17.80 -8.62 -4.51
N GLY A 25 -18.35 -7.90 -3.54
CA GLY A 25 -18.86 -8.50 -2.30
C GLY A 25 -17.85 -8.48 -1.15
N VAL A 26 -18.39 -8.77 0.03
CA VAL A 26 -17.66 -8.69 1.30
C VAL A 26 -16.46 -9.65 1.34
N ASN A 27 -16.61 -10.84 0.78
CA ASN A 27 -15.54 -11.85 0.84
C ASN A 27 -14.29 -11.40 0.06
N ILE A 28 -14.47 -10.74 -1.08
CA ILE A 28 -13.34 -10.21 -1.86
C ILE A 28 -12.68 -9.06 -1.11
N ALA A 29 -13.47 -8.19 -0.49
CA ALA A 29 -12.93 -7.12 0.34
C ALA A 29 -12.12 -7.66 1.52
N LYS A 30 -12.60 -8.70 2.19
CA LYS A 30 -11.87 -9.34 3.29
C LYS A 30 -10.55 -9.94 2.83
N LYS A 31 -10.52 -10.58 1.66
CA LYS A 31 -9.28 -11.11 1.09
C LYS A 31 -8.27 -10.00 0.80
N PHE A 32 -8.73 -8.87 0.28
CA PHE A 32 -7.88 -7.72 0.03
C PHE A 32 -7.27 -7.18 1.33
N ILE A 33 -8.08 -7.05 2.38
CA ILE A 33 -7.61 -6.59 3.69
C ILE A 33 -6.53 -7.54 4.24
N ALA A 34 -6.75 -8.85 4.15
CA ALA A 34 -5.80 -9.85 4.61
C ALA A 34 -4.48 -9.79 3.83
N LYS A 35 -4.54 -9.66 2.51
CA LYS A 35 -3.35 -9.52 1.67
C LYS A 35 -2.59 -8.24 2.00
N THR A 36 -3.29 -7.15 2.23
CA THR A 36 -2.67 -5.87 2.60
C THR A 36 -1.91 -6.01 3.91
N ASN A 37 -2.53 -6.59 4.91
CA ASN A 37 -1.89 -6.79 6.21
C ASN A 37 -0.64 -7.68 6.10
N SER A 38 -0.72 -8.75 5.31
CA SER A 38 0.43 -9.62 5.06
C SER A 38 1.57 -8.87 4.36
N SER A 39 1.26 -8.06 3.36
CA SER A 39 2.26 -7.25 2.65
C SER A 39 2.93 -6.26 3.58
N ILE A 40 2.16 -5.62 4.46
CA ILE A 40 2.71 -4.67 5.42
C ILE A 40 3.65 -5.36 6.40
N GLN A 41 3.31 -6.54 6.88
CA GLN A 41 4.18 -7.31 7.76
C GLN A 41 5.49 -7.71 7.08
N VAL A 42 5.42 -8.08 5.80
CA VAL A 42 6.61 -8.42 5.02
C VAL A 42 7.55 -7.20 4.92
N ILE A 43 7.03 -6.03 4.58
CA ILE A 43 7.88 -4.84 4.47
C ILE A 43 8.38 -4.35 5.83
N ALA A 44 7.65 -4.61 6.91
CA ALA A 44 8.13 -4.30 8.25
C ALA A 44 9.38 -5.11 8.60
N SER A 45 9.45 -6.37 8.11
CA SER A 45 10.61 -7.24 8.30
C SER A 45 11.71 -7.01 7.26
N PHE A 46 11.32 -6.66 6.04
CA PHE A 46 12.24 -6.48 4.90
C PHE A 46 11.92 -5.18 4.17
N PRO A 47 12.24 -4.02 4.78
CA PRO A 47 11.83 -2.73 4.22
C PRO A 47 12.42 -2.43 2.84
N ASN A 48 13.53 -3.06 2.49
CA ASN A 48 14.20 -2.84 1.20
C ASN A 48 13.83 -3.87 0.14
N LEU A 49 12.81 -4.69 0.39
CA LEU A 49 12.37 -5.74 -0.55
C LEU A 49 12.02 -5.16 -1.92
N TYR A 50 11.29 -4.05 -1.95
CA TYR A 50 10.96 -3.36 -3.19
C TYR A 50 11.96 -2.24 -3.45
N LYS A 51 12.22 -1.96 -4.73
CA LYS A 51 13.14 -0.89 -5.11
C LYS A 51 12.53 0.47 -4.82
N ALA A 52 13.37 1.43 -4.44
CA ALA A 52 12.96 2.82 -4.34
C ALA A 52 12.57 3.34 -5.72
N ILE A 53 11.46 4.08 -5.79
CA ILE A 53 10.98 4.68 -7.04
C ILE A 53 11.51 6.09 -7.24
N SER A 54 12.15 6.66 -6.21
CA SER A 54 12.78 7.95 -6.30
C SER A 54 14.06 7.94 -5.47
N LEU A 55 15.15 8.45 -6.05
CA LEU A 55 16.43 8.57 -5.35
C LEU A 55 16.44 9.68 -4.30
N LYS A 56 15.56 10.67 -4.45
CA LYS A 56 15.49 11.80 -3.51
C LYS A 56 14.63 11.49 -2.30
N GLN A 57 13.69 10.58 -2.47
CA GLN A 57 12.76 10.15 -1.41
C GLN A 57 12.87 8.64 -1.33
N ASN A 58 12.97 8.10 -0.17
CA ASN A 58 13.09 6.64 -0.02
C ASN A 58 11.71 5.97 -0.13
N VAL A 59 10.99 6.32 -1.20
CA VAL A 59 9.64 5.85 -1.47
C VAL A 59 9.70 4.58 -2.31
N ARG A 60 8.87 3.62 -1.94
CA ARG A 60 8.80 2.31 -2.59
C ARG A 60 7.35 1.98 -2.89
N LYS A 61 7.15 1.11 -3.86
CA LYS A 61 5.82 0.65 -4.27
C LYS A 61 5.71 -0.85 -3.99
N ALA A 62 4.73 -1.23 -3.18
CA ALA A 62 4.41 -2.63 -2.91
C ALA A 62 3.13 -3.00 -3.64
N THR A 63 3.19 -4.03 -4.47
CA THR A 63 2.04 -4.51 -5.23
C THR A 63 1.29 -5.55 -4.40
N ILE A 64 0.00 -5.31 -4.13
CA ILE A 64 -0.87 -6.24 -3.41
C ILE A 64 -1.51 -7.22 -4.39
N SER A 65 -1.99 -6.68 -5.52
CA SER A 65 -2.67 -7.45 -6.56
C SER A 65 -2.49 -6.77 -7.90
N LYS A 66 -3.07 -7.35 -8.96
CA LYS A 66 -3.04 -6.72 -10.28
C LYS A 66 -3.66 -5.33 -10.30
N ILE A 67 -4.64 -5.08 -9.43
CA ILE A 67 -5.40 -3.82 -9.46
C ILE A 67 -4.98 -2.82 -8.40
N CYS A 68 -4.22 -3.23 -7.38
CA CYS A 68 -3.91 -2.33 -6.27
C CYS A 68 -2.49 -2.48 -5.76
N SER A 69 -1.85 -1.34 -5.54
CA SER A 69 -0.54 -1.23 -4.88
C SER A 69 -0.63 -0.17 -3.80
N PHE A 70 0.38 -0.11 -2.93
CA PHE A 70 0.53 1.02 -2.04
C PHE A 70 1.96 1.53 -2.08
N TYR A 71 2.10 2.81 -1.79
CA TYR A 71 3.39 3.47 -1.70
C TYR A 71 3.75 3.69 -0.24
N TYR A 72 5.02 3.52 0.09
CA TYR A 72 5.49 3.69 1.45
C TYR A 72 6.87 4.33 1.46
N ASP A 73 7.17 5.04 2.55
CA ASP A 73 8.43 5.73 2.75
C ASP A 73 9.19 5.05 3.88
N VAL A 74 10.44 4.67 3.63
CA VAL A 74 11.28 4.00 4.62
C VAL A 74 12.19 5.03 5.28
N ASN A 75 12.03 5.20 6.58
CA ASN A 75 12.88 6.03 7.43
C ASN A 75 13.73 5.12 8.32
N GLU A 76 14.54 5.70 9.22
CA GLU A 76 15.43 4.91 10.05
C GLU A 76 14.71 3.84 10.87
N ASP A 77 13.65 4.24 11.58
CA ASP A 77 12.93 3.35 12.49
C ASP A 77 11.49 3.09 12.09
N THR A 78 11.00 3.77 11.05
CA THR A 78 9.59 3.73 10.70
C THR A 78 9.39 3.53 9.21
N ILE A 79 8.24 2.93 8.89
CA ILE A 79 7.70 2.88 7.53
C ILE A 79 6.39 3.64 7.56
N VAL A 80 6.26 4.65 6.71
CA VAL A 80 5.02 5.41 6.57
C VAL A 80 4.30 4.93 5.31
N ILE A 81 3.10 4.38 5.47
CA ILE A 81 2.23 4.05 4.34
C ILE A 81 1.63 5.36 3.85
N LEU A 82 1.89 5.69 2.58
CA LEU A 82 1.53 7.00 2.03
C LEU A 82 0.13 7.02 1.45
N TYR A 83 -0.18 6.07 0.57
CA TYR A 83 -1.52 5.93 -0.02
C TYR A 83 -1.60 4.65 -0.83
N PHE A 84 -2.84 4.24 -1.13
CA PHE A 84 -3.13 3.10 -1.98
C PHE A 84 -3.50 3.61 -3.37
N TRP A 85 -3.13 2.85 -4.39
CA TRP A 85 -3.26 3.28 -5.77
C TRP A 85 -3.86 2.17 -6.63
N ASP A 86 -4.79 2.54 -7.51
CA ASP A 86 -5.35 1.64 -8.50
C ASP A 86 -4.35 1.50 -9.65
N ASN A 87 -3.81 0.30 -9.85
CA ASN A 87 -2.81 0.04 -10.88
C ASN A 87 -3.32 0.19 -12.31
N ARG A 88 -4.64 0.30 -12.49
CA ARG A 88 -5.24 0.55 -13.80
C ARG A 88 -5.14 2.00 -14.22
N GLN A 89 -4.80 2.89 -13.30
CA GLN A 89 -4.53 4.30 -13.57
C GLN A 89 -3.06 4.52 -13.90
N GLU A 90 -2.74 5.69 -14.46
CA GLU A 90 -1.36 6.03 -14.74
C GLU A 90 -0.55 6.10 -13.44
N PRO A 91 0.71 5.61 -13.45
CA PRO A 91 1.57 5.71 -12.28
C PRO A 91 1.79 7.17 -11.88
N ILE A 92 1.85 7.39 -10.57
CA ILE A 92 2.19 8.71 -10.04
C ILE A 92 3.68 8.93 -10.25
N ASP A 93 4.01 10.14 -10.70
CA ASP A 93 5.39 10.57 -10.87
C ASP A 93 5.84 11.30 -9.60
N PHE A 94 6.86 10.77 -8.97
CA PHE A 94 7.43 11.38 -7.78
C PHE A 94 8.60 12.28 -8.10
#